data_a9585468b2056321b86b469050ca77ac
#
_entry.id   a9585468b2056321b86b469050ca77ac
#
_cell.length_a   1.000
_cell.length_b   1.000
_cell.length_c   1.000
_cell.angle_alpha   90.00
_cell.angle_beta   90.00
_cell.angle_gamma   90.00
#
_symmetry.space_group_name_H-M   'P 1'
#
loop_
_entity.id
_entity.type
_entity.pdbx_description
1 polymer ?
#
loop_
_entity_poly.entity_id
_entity_poly.type
_entity_poly.pdbx_seq_one_letter_code
_entity_poly.pdbx_strand_id
1 'polypeptide(L)'
;FGLWYGKGPGVDRSADVFKHMNHAGTSKHGGVILVAGDDHGAYSSTLPHQSDHIFSACMIPMLYPANVQEYLDLGLHAWAMSRFSGCAVGFKALADTVESTSSVDADPFRLKITIPEDFVMPEGGLNTRLSLDTLGIQARKQEALMQDYKIYAALAYARANKLNHVTIDSPHAKL
;
A
#
# COMPACT_ATOMS: atom_id res chain seq x y z
N PHE A 1 -5.31 3.31 15.46
CA PHE A 1 -6.25 2.19 15.47
C PHE A 1 -5.65 1.03 14.65
N GLY A 2 -5.48 -0.13 15.24
CA GLY A 2 -4.90 -1.32 14.62
C GLY A 2 -5.90 -2.46 14.55
N LEU A 3 -5.85 -3.22 13.46
CA LEU A 3 -6.59 -4.47 13.26
C LEU A 3 -5.61 -5.58 12.93
N TRP A 4 -5.83 -6.76 13.48
CA TRP A 4 -5.03 -7.94 13.21
C TRP A 4 -5.88 -9.01 12.49
N TYR A 5 -5.40 -9.49 11.34
CA TYR A 5 -6.10 -10.50 10.54
C TYR A 5 -5.38 -11.85 10.47
N GLY A 6 -4.11 -11.91 10.75
CA GLY A 6 -3.26 -13.06 10.51
C GLY A 6 -2.63 -13.04 9.12
N LYS A 7 -2.18 -14.19 8.66
CA LYS A 7 -1.45 -14.38 7.39
C LYS A 7 -2.36 -14.28 6.15
N GLY A 8 -1.91 -14.85 5.02
CA GLY A 8 -2.65 -14.95 3.77
C GLY A 8 -4.13 -15.34 3.91
N PRO A 9 -4.50 -16.38 4.68
CA PRO A 9 -5.91 -16.71 4.89
C PRO A 9 -6.75 -15.61 5.54
N GLY A 10 -6.13 -14.76 6.38
CA GLY A 10 -6.79 -13.58 6.94
C GLY A 10 -6.99 -12.49 5.89
N VAL A 11 -5.99 -12.27 5.03
CA VAL A 11 -6.06 -11.34 3.90
C VAL A 11 -7.14 -11.79 2.92
N ASP A 12 -7.17 -13.07 2.55
CA ASP A 12 -8.17 -13.64 1.63
C ASP A 12 -9.60 -13.40 2.12
N ARG A 13 -9.85 -13.65 3.40
CA ARG A 13 -11.19 -13.48 4.01
C ARG A 13 -11.60 -12.02 4.15
N SER A 14 -10.66 -11.10 4.07
CA SER A 14 -10.88 -9.66 4.19
C SER A 14 -11.00 -8.94 2.84
N ALA A 15 -10.90 -9.65 1.71
CA ALA A 15 -10.84 -9.06 0.37
C ALA A 15 -12.06 -8.16 0.06
N ASP A 16 -13.26 -8.55 0.48
CA ASP A 16 -14.46 -7.73 0.30
C ASP A 16 -14.36 -6.40 1.06
N VAL A 17 -13.98 -6.46 2.33
CA VAL A 17 -13.76 -5.27 3.16
C VAL A 17 -12.66 -4.38 2.58
N PHE A 18 -11.58 -4.96 2.05
CA PHE A 18 -10.50 -4.21 1.42
C PHE A 18 -10.96 -3.46 0.18
N LYS A 19 -11.78 -4.07 -0.66
CA LYS A 19 -12.38 -3.41 -1.84
C LYS A 19 -13.23 -2.22 -1.41
N HIS A 20 -14.17 -2.44 -0.50
CA HIS A 20 -15.03 -1.37 0.01
C HIS A 20 -14.25 -0.23 0.65
N MET A 21 -13.29 -0.55 1.51
CA MET A 21 -12.45 0.43 2.19
C MET A 21 -11.60 1.24 1.18
N ASN A 22 -10.99 0.57 0.20
CA ASN A 22 -10.15 1.23 -0.79
C ASN A 22 -10.95 2.16 -1.71
N HIS A 23 -12.17 1.79 -2.07
CA HIS A 23 -13.09 2.66 -2.80
C HIS A 23 -13.56 3.84 -1.95
N ALA A 24 -13.94 3.61 -0.70
CA ALA A 24 -14.34 4.66 0.23
C ALA A 24 -13.22 5.68 0.48
N GLY A 25 -11.98 5.21 0.46
CA GLY A 25 -10.80 6.06 0.63
C GLY A 25 -10.43 6.33 2.07
N THR A 26 -9.32 7.05 2.25
CA THR A 26 -8.78 7.43 3.54
C THR A 26 -9.12 8.88 3.88
N SER A 27 -9.01 9.28 5.13
CA SER A 27 -9.23 10.67 5.52
C SER A 27 -8.08 11.57 5.06
N LYS A 28 -8.36 12.85 4.81
CA LYS A 28 -7.40 13.86 4.32
C LYS A 28 -6.08 13.91 5.11
N HIS A 29 -6.14 13.71 6.41
CA HIS A 29 -4.98 13.77 7.32
C HIS A 29 -4.63 12.40 7.91
N GLY A 30 -5.32 11.35 7.46
CA GLY A 30 -5.10 9.98 7.89
C GLY A 30 -4.20 9.20 6.95
N GLY A 31 -4.41 7.91 6.95
CA GLY A 31 -3.78 6.92 6.11
C GLY A 31 -4.16 5.54 6.62
N VAL A 32 -4.11 4.54 5.76
CA VAL A 32 -4.39 3.14 6.11
C VAL A 32 -3.29 2.28 5.55
N ILE A 33 -2.64 1.51 6.43
CA ILE A 33 -1.66 0.50 6.07
C ILE A 33 -2.24 -0.87 6.41
N LEU A 34 -2.22 -1.77 5.45
CA LEU A 34 -2.66 -3.15 5.60
C LEU A 34 -1.43 -4.05 5.65
N VAL A 35 -1.03 -4.45 6.85
CA VAL A 35 0.13 -5.32 7.03
C VAL A 35 -0.25 -6.78 6.77
N ALA A 36 0.38 -7.39 5.78
CA ALA A 36 0.22 -8.80 5.44
C ALA A 36 1.43 -9.60 5.92
N GLY A 37 1.22 -10.49 6.87
CA GLY A 37 2.26 -11.39 7.40
C GLY A 37 2.42 -12.60 6.49
N ASP A 38 3.07 -12.44 5.34
CA ASP A 38 3.27 -13.51 4.38
C ASP A 38 4.33 -14.53 4.84
N ASP A 39 4.18 -15.76 4.37
CA ASP A 39 5.03 -16.87 4.73
C ASP A 39 5.31 -17.72 3.47
N HIS A 40 6.27 -17.25 2.66
CA HIS A 40 6.61 -17.91 1.40
C HIS A 40 7.26 -19.28 1.59
N GLY A 41 7.94 -19.49 2.71
CA GLY A 41 8.59 -20.74 3.05
C GLY A 41 7.69 -21.74 3.80
N ALA A 42 6.45 -21.36 4.12
CA ALA A 42 5.52 -22.15 4.93
C ALA A 42 6.11 -22.57 6.30
N TYR A 43 6.91 -21.71 6.93
CA TYR A 43 7.55 -21.99 8.24
C TYR A 43 6.53 -22.24 9.37
N SER A 44 5.41 -21.55 9.32
CA SER A 44 4.34 -21.68 10.32
C SER A 44 2.95 -21.82 9.68
N SER A 45 2.89 -22.29 8.44
CA SER A 45 1.68 -22.52 7.67
C SER A 45 1.75 -23.88 6.98
N THR A 46 0.61 -24.48 6.66
CA THR A 46 0.53 -25.74 5.92
C THR A 46 0.96 -25.57 4.46
N LEU A 47 0.74 -24.38 3.90
CA LEU A 47 1.06 -24.01 2.53
C LEU A 47 1.77 -22.65 2.50
N PRO A 48 2.62 -22.39 1.48
CA PRO A 48 3.12 -21.04 1.22
C PRO A 48 1.99 -20.05 1.00
N HIS A 49 2.11 -18.85 1.56
CA HIS A 49 1.12 -17.79 1.40
C HIS A 49 1.73 -16.54 0.80
N GLN A 50 0.98 -15.95 -0.14
CA GLN A 50 1.31 -14.70 -0.82
C GLN A 50 0.05 -13.85 -0.94
N SER A 51 0.10 -12.64 -0.40
CA SER A 51 -1.04 -11.71 -0.39
C SER A 51 -1.07 -10.75 -1.59
N ASP A 52 -0.04 -10.76 -2.44
CA ASP A 52 0.13 -9.85 -3.57
C ASP A 52 -1.08 -9.84 -4.50
N HIS A 53 -1.59 -11.01 -4.86
CA HIS A 53 -2.70 -11.13 -5.79
C HIS A 53 -4.02 -10.59 -5.23
N ILE A 54 -4.22 -10.72 -3.92
CA ILE A 54 -5.42 -10.17 -3.26
C ILE A 54 -5.36 -8.64 -3.25
N PHE A 55 -4.22 -8.06 -2.89
CA PHE A 55 -4.05 -6.61 -2.95
C PHE A 55 -4.19 -6.07 -4.37
N SER A 56 -3.62 -6.75 -5.36
CA SER A 56 -3.78 -6.40 -6.76
C SER A 56 -5.25 -6.43 -7.19
N ALA A 57 -5.99 -7.51 -6.85
CA ALA A 57 -7.41 -7.62 -7.14
C ALA A 57 -8.27 -6.56 -6.43
N CYS A 58 -7.80 -6.02 -5.32
CA CYS A 58 -8.45 -4.93 -4.58
C CYS A 58 -7.96 -3.54 -5.01
N MET A 59 -7.07 -3.44 -6.02
CA MET A 59 -6.46 -2.19 -6.50
C MET A 59 -5.72 -1.43 -5.38
N ILE A 60 -5.06 -2.17 -4.49
CA ILE A 60 -4.29 -1.64 -3.37
C ILE A 60 -2.82 -1.68 -3.75
N PRO A 61 -2.13 -0.52 -3.84
CA PRO A 61 -0.68 -0.49 -4.03
C PRO A 61 0.00 -1.17 -2.85
N MET A 62 1.07 -1.93 -3.12
CA MET A 62 1.77 -2.68 -2.09
C MET A 62 3.24 -2.31 -2.04
N LEU A 63 3.76 -2.15 -0.82
CA LEU A 63 5.17 -1.98 -0.54
C LEU A 63 5.73 -3.25 0.10
N TYR A 64 6.93 -3.63 -0.33
CA TYR A 64 7.60 -4.85 0.10
C TYR A 64 9.00 -4.54 0.62
N PRO A 65 9.18 -4.37 1.96
CA PRO A 65 10.49 -4.18 2.55
C PRO A 65 11.38 -5.40 2.36
N ALA A 66 12.61 -5.18 1.90
CA ALA A 66 13.61 -6.23 1.72
C ALA A 66 14.53 -6.41 2.93
N ASN A 67 14.54 -5.45 3.86
CA ASN A 67 15.41 -5.45 5.04
C ASN A 67 14.81 -4.59 6.18
N VAL A 68 15.46 -4.62 7.35
CA VAL A 68 14.97 -3.92 8.56
C VAL A 68 14.90 -2.40 8.38
N GLN A 69 15.85 -1.80 7.66
CA GLN A 69 15.81 -0.35 7.38
C GLN A 69 14.60 0.02 6.55
N GLU A 70 14.27 -0.79 5.54
CA GLU A 70 13.12 -0.53 4.68
C GLU A 70 11.78 -0.68 5.40
N TYR A 71 11.69 -1.45 6.50
CA TYR A 71 10.47 -1.43 7.33
C TYR A 71 10.19 -0.05 7.90
N LEU A 72 11.22 0.66 8.34
CA LEU A 72 11.08 2.03 8.84
C LEU A 72 10.74 3.01 7.71
N ASP A 73 11.50 2.94 6.62
CA ASP A 73 11.42 3.89 5.52
C ASP A 73 10.15 3.73 4.71
N LEU A 74 9.86 2.52 4.26
CA LEU A 74 8.65 2.23 3.50
C LEU A 74 7.38 2.33 4.35
N GLY A 75 7.47 2.12 5.67
CA GLY A 75 6.36 2.37 6.59
C GLY A 75 5.91 3.84 6.58
N LEU A 76 6.86 4.77 6.62
CA LEU A 76 6.58 6.21 6.49
C LEU A 76 6.05 6.57 5.11
N HIS A 77 6.63 5.98 4.05
CA HIS A 77 6.13 6.14 2.68
C HIS A 77 4.74 5.54 2.49
N ALA A 78 4.43 4.38 3.07
CA ALA A 78 3.10 3.77 3.01
C ALA A 78 2.04 4.71 3.57
N TRP A 79 2.33 5.32 4.72
CA TRP A 79 1.44 6.29 5.34
C TRP A 79 1.22 7.54 4.47
N ALA A 80 2.30 8.11 3.95
CA ALA A 80 2.24 9.30 3.12
C ALA A 80 1.60 9.02 1.75
N MET A 81 1.88 7.87 1.13
CA MET A 81 1.24 7.42 -0.11
C MET A 81 -0.27 7.25 0.08
N SER A 82 -0.69 6.60 1.18
CA SER A 82 -2.09 6.42 1.50
C SER A 82 -2.82 7.75 1.67
N ARG A 83 -2.19 8.69 2.39
CA ARG A 83 -2.74 10.05 2.58
C ARG A 83 -2.86 10.81 1.27
N PHE A 84 -1.87 10.72 0.39
CA PHE A 84 -1.85 11.43 -0.88
C PHE A 84 -2.83 10.85 -1.89
N SER A 85 -2.83 9.53 -2.06
CA SER A 85 -3.63 8.84 -3.07
C SER A 85 -5.07 8.56 -2.67
N GLY A 86 -5.38 8.60 -1.37
CA GLY A 86 -6.67 8.14 -0.84
C GLY A 86 -6.84 6.61 -0.86
N CYS A 87 -5.84 5.85 -1.30
CA CYS A 87 -5.83 4.40 -1.24
C CYS A 87 -5.39 3.89 0.14
N ALA A 88 -5.86 2.71 0.53
CA ALA A 88 -5.10 1.91 1.47
C ALA A 88 -3.79 1.46 0.81
N VAL A 89 -2.75 1.20 1.59
CA VAL A 89 -1.46 0.68 1.12
C VAL A 89 -1.20 -0.65 1.78
N GLY A 90 -1.00 -1.70 0.97
CA GLY A 90 -0.54 -2.99 1.44
C GLY A 90 0.94 -2.90 1.84
N PHE A 91 1.29 -3.59 2.92
CA PHE A 91 2.65 -3.62 3.43
C PHE A 91 3.01 -5.07 3.75
N LYS A 92 3.89 -5.64 2.95
CA LYS A 92 4.28 -7.04 3.11
C LYS A 92 5.29 -7.18 4.25
N ALA A 93 4.95 -8.01 5.22
CA ALA A 93 5.82 -8.39 6.31
C ALA A 93 6.15 -9.89 6.17
N LEU A 94 7.26 -10.20 5.51
CA LEU A 94 7.68 -11.59 5.29
C LEU A 94 8.42 -12.11 6.50
N ALA A 95 8.17 -13.36 6.90
CA ALA A 95 8.76 -13.99 8.07
C ALA A 95 10.30 -13.85 8.09
N ASP A 96 10.96 -14.13 6.97
CA ASP A 96 12.43 -14.07 6.87
C ASP A 96 12.99 -12.67 7.16
N THR A 97 12.29 -11.61 6.77
CA THR A 97 12.73 -10.23 7.01
C THR A 97 12.32 -9.69 8.38
N VAL A 98 11.14 -10.09 8.87
CA VAL A 98 10.63 -9.66 10.19
C VAL A 98 11.46 -10.23 11.33
N GLU A 99 11.96 -11.46 11.19
CA GLU A 99 12.78 -12.13 12.19
C GLU A 99 14.26 -11.75 12.12
N SER A 100 14.66 -10.97 11.11
CA SER A 100 16.03 -10.49 10.97
C SER A 100 16.33 -9.32 11.92
N THR A 101 17.61 -9.15 12.24
CA THR A 101 18.10 -8.06 13.08
C THR A 101 19.22 -7.31 12.34
N SER A 102 19.17 -5.99 12.39
CA SER A 102 20.18 -5.13 11.77
C SER A 102 20.31 -3.80 12.51
N SER A 103 21.45 -3.15 12.35
CA SER A 103 21.59 -1.75 12.73
C SER A 103 20.87 -0.89 11.71
N VAL A 104 20.14 0.11 12.19
CA VAL A 104 19.36 1.02 11.35
C VAL A 104 19.70 2.47 11.65
N ASP A 105 19.60 3.33 10.64
CA ASP A 105 19.54 4.77 10.84
C ASP A 105 18.13 5.16 11.30
N ALA A 106 18.02 5.58 12.55
CA ALA A 106 16.75 5.96 13.18
C ALA A 106 16.53 7.48 13.23
N ASP A 107 17.36 8.29 12.57
CA ASP A 107 17.14 9.74 12.49
C ASP A 107 15.76 10.02 11.86
N PRO A 108 14.83 10.65 12.57
CA PRO A 108 13.49 10.92 12.05
C PRO A 108 13.49 11.91 10.87
N PHE A 109 14.56 12.65 10.66
CA PHE A 109 14.70 13.65 9.60
C PHE A 109 15.46 13.15 8.38
N ARG A 110 15.99 11.93 8.39
CA ARG A 110 16.75 11.35 7.26
C ARG A 110 15.89 11.15 6.01
N LEU A 111 14.61 10.85 6.17
CA LEU A 111 13.70 10.55 5.08
C LEU A 111 12.99 11.81 4.59
N LYS A 112 13.19 12.14 3.33
CA LYS A 112 12.47 13.24 2.67
C LYS A 112 11.31 12.69 1.85
N ILE A 113 10.08 13.02 2.24
CA ILE A 113 8.88 12.69 1.48
C ILE A 113 8.62 13.80 0.47
N THR A 114 8.56 13.43 -0.81
CA THR A 114 8.26 14.35 -1.92
C THR A 114 6.82 14.14 -2.39
N ILE A 115 6.03 15.19 -2.38
CA ILE A 115 4.69 15.17 -2.95
C ILE A 115 4.79 15.40 -4.46
N PRO A 116 4.17 14.56 -5.29
CA PRO A 116 4.22 14.71 -6.75
C PRO A 116 3.64 16.05 -7.20
N GLU A 117 4.36 16.75 -8.07
CA GLU A 117 3.91 18.01 -8.70
C GLU A 117 3.28 17.77 -10.08
N ASP A 118 3.54 16.61 -10.68
CA ASP A 118 3.07 16.20 -11.99
C ASP A 118 1.73 15.44 -11.99
N PHE A 119 1.07 15.36 -10.84
CA PHE A 119 -0.25 14.76 -10.69
C PHE A 119 -1.32 15.83 -10.49
N VAL A 120 -2.30 15.85 -11.39
CA VAL A 120 -3.44 16.77 -11.31
C VAL A 120 -4.50 16.18 -10.39
N MET A 121 -4.64 16.76 -9.21
CA MET A 121 -5.65 16.36 -8.24
C MET A 121 -7.05 16.72 -8.75
N PRO A 122 -8.04 15.78 -8.73
CA PRO A 122 -9.41 16.11 -9.10
C PRO A 122 -10.06 17.06 -8.10
N GLU A 123 -11.09 17.78 -8.55
CA GLU A 123 -11.88 18.64 -7.68
C GLU A 123 -12.46 17.83 -6.52
N GLY A 124 -12.31 18.33 -5.30
CA GLY A 124 -12.72 17.65 -4.06
C GLY A 124 -11.70 16.65 -3.52
N GLY A 125 -10.59 16.39 -4.24
CA GLY A 125 -9.52 15.49 -3.81
C GLY A 125 -9.89 14.01 -3.89
N LEU A 126 -9.03 13.16 -3.33
CA LEU A 126 -9.14 11.70 -3.37
C LEU A 126 -9.61 11.06 -2.04
N ASN A 127 -9.71 11.86 -0.98
CA ASN A 127 -10.11 11.42 0.36
C ASN A 127 -11.61 11.65 0.56
N THR A 128 -12.44 10.99 -0.21
CA THR A 128 -13.91 11.17 -0.22
C THR A 128 -14.60 10.10 0.60
N ARG A 129 -15.75 10.45 1.18
CA ARG A 129 -16.63 9.49 1.88
C ARG A 129 -17.92 9.28 1.08
N LEU A 130 -18.47 8.05 1.17
CA LEU A 130 -19.81 7.74 0.68
C LEU A 130 -20.85 8.48 1.53
N SER A 131 -21.80 9.12 0.84
CA SER A 131 -23.05 9.52 1.46
C SER A 131 -24.05 8.36 1.33
N LEU A 132 -24.70 7.99 2.43
CA LEU A 132 -25.70 6.93 2.43
C LEU A 132 -26.95 7.32 1.64
N ASP A 133 -27.23 8.61 1.53
CA ASP A 133 -28.45 9.13 0.86
C ASP A 133 -28.43 8.95 -0.67
N THR A 134 -27.27 8.71 -1.26
CA THR A 134 -27.07 8.61 -2.73
C THR A 134 -26.19 7.44 -3.11
N LEU A 135 -26.36 6.30 -2.45
CA LEU A 135 -25.41 5.18 -2.48
C LEU A 135 -25.03 4.72 -3.90
N GLY A 136 -26.01 4.55 -4.80
CA GLY A 136 -25.75 4.07 -6.17
C GLY A 136 -24.97 5.06 -7.04
N ILE A 137 -25.22 6.36 -6.90
CA ILE A 137 -24.50 7.41 -7.65
C ILE A 137 -23.11 7.59 -7.08
N GLN A 138 -22.99 7.59 -5.75
CA GLN A 138 -21.69 7.73 -5.06
C GLN A 138 -20.77 6.55 -5.32
N ALA A 139 -21.28 5.32 -5.38
CA ALA A 139 -20.50 4.14 -5.72
C ALA A 139 -19.83 4.26 -7.09
N ARG A 140 -20.57 4.71 -8.13
CA ARG A 140 -20.02 4.94 -9.47
C ARG A 140 -18.97 6.05 -9.49
N LYS A 141 -19.20 7.14 -8.75
CA LYS A 141 -18.19 8.22 -8.63
C LYS A 141 -16.93 7.74 -7.95
N GLN A 142 -17.06 6.91 -6.92
CA GLN A 142 -15.88 6.35 -6.23
C GLN A 142 -15.12 5.34 -7.08
N GLU A 143 -15.84 4.54 -7.87
CA GLU A 143 -15.19 3.66 -8.85
C GLU A 143 -14.44 4.47 -9.90
N ALA A 144 -15.03 5.52 -10.46
CA ALA A 144 -14.35 6.43 -11.37
C ALA A 144 -13.11 7.08 -10.73
N LEU A 145 -13.23 7.57 -9.48
CA LEU A 145 -12.07 8.10 -8.75
C LEU A 145 -10.96 7.05 -8.56
N MET A 146 -11.32 5.79 -8.30
CA MET A 146 -10.35 4.71 -8.17
C MET A 146 -9.64 4.46 -9.50
N GLN A 147 -10.39 4.27 -10.59
CA GLN A 147 -9.88 3.89 -11.90
C GLN A 147 -9.12 5.03 -12.60
N ASP A 148 -9.59 6.27 -12.46
CA ASP A 148 -9.08 7.40 -13.22
C ASP A 148 -8.03 8.21 -12.44
N TYR A 149 -7.99 8.09 -11.11
CA TYR A 149 -7.13 8.96 -10.30
C TYR A 149 -6.32 8.25 -9.21
N LYS A 150 -6.94 7.48 -8.29
CA LYS A 150 -6.27 7.00 -7.08
C LYS A 150 -5.05 6.13 -7.38
N ILE A 151 -5.16 5.20 -8.33
CA ILE A 151 -4.06 4.33 -8.74
C ILE A 151 -2.93 5.14 -9.35
N TYR A 152 -3.26 6.10 -10.21
CA TYR A 152 -2.26 6.97 -10.83
C TYR A 152 -1.60 7.91 -9.84
N ALA A 153 -2.33 8.37 -8.82
CA ALA A 153 -1.75 9.12 -7.71
C ALA A 153 -0.73 8.29 -6.94
N ALA A 154 -1.05 7.03 -6.64
CA ALA A 154 -0.11 6.12 -5.98
C ALA A 154 1.15 5.87 -6.84
N LEU A 155 0.99 5.68 -8.15
CA LEU A 155 2.11 5.52 -9.08
C LEU A 155 2.95 6.80 -9.18
N ALA A 156 2.33 7.98 -9.26
CA ALA A 156 3.03 9.25 -9.25
C ALA A 156 3.83 9.44 -7.95
N TYR A 157 3.24 9.08 -6.81
CA TYR A 157 3.93 9.11 -5.53
C TYR A 157 5.15 8.19 -5.51
N ALA A 158 5.00 6.95 -5.97
CA ALA A 158 6.10 5.99 -6.02
C ALA A 158 7.25 6.49 -6.92
N ARG A 159 6.93 7.10 -8.06
CA ARG A 159 7.91 7.69 -8.97
C ARG A 159 8.63 8.89 -8.36
N ALA A 160 7.89 9.84 -7.76
CA ALA A 160 8.47 11.04 -7.16
C ALA A 160 9.42 10.72 -6.00
N ASN A 161 9.14 9.63 -5.26
CA ASN A 161 9.94 9.19 -4.13
C ASN A 161 10.92 8.06 -4.49
N LYS A 162 11.01 7.67 -5.77
CA LYS A 162 11.92 6.63 -6.28
C LYS A 162 11.83 5.32 -5.47
N LEU A 163 10.61 4.91 -5.10
CA LEU A 163 10.39 3.71 -4.30
C LEU A 163 10.80 2.43 -5.04
N ASN A 164 10.69 2.43 -6.36
CA ASN A 164 11.21 1.37 -7.21
C ASN A 164 12.53 1.81 -7.84
N HIS A 165 13.58 1.05 -7.62
CA HIS A 165 14.90 1.29 -8.20
C HIS A 165 15.57 -0.01 -8.54
N VAL A 166 16.48 0.04 -9.53
CA VAL A 166 17.32 -1.09 -9.89
C VAL A 166 18.45 -1.17 -8.87
N THR A 167 18.49 -2.25 -8.09
CA THR A 167 19.54 -2.47 -7.08
C THR A 167 20.83 -2.96 -7.72
N ILE A 168 20.73 -3.85 -8.72
CA ILE A 168 21.85 -4.38 -9.47
C ILE A 168 21.50 -4.26 -10.95
N ASP A 169 22.24 -3.44 -11.66
CA ASP A 169 22.08 -3.34 -13.11
C ASP A 169 22.73 -4.55 -13.78
N SER A 170 21.97 -5.23 -14.62
CA SER A 170 22.44 -6.37 -15.39
C SER A 170 21.97 -6.26 -16.84
N PRO A 171 22.80 -5.71 -17.73
CA PRO A 171 22.44 -5.51 -19.13
C PRO A 171 22.16 -6.82 -19.89
N HIS A 172 22.53 -7.95 -19.31
CA HIS A 172 22.30 -9.28 -19.87
C HIS A 172 21.16 -10.03 -19.19
N ALA A 173 20.50 -9.47 -18.17
CA ALA A 173 19.35 -10.11 -17.55
C ALA A 173 18.19 -10.17 -18.55
N LYS A 174 17.65 -11.38 -18.73
CA LYS A 174 16.40 -11.61 -19.48
C LYS A 174 15.30 -11.86 -18.45
N LEU A 175 14.24 -11.09 -18.52
CA LEU A 175 13.01 -11.34 -17.78
C LEU A 175 12.16 -12.38 -18.50
#